data_e06d55eafc92ce01513fd6c650fa509a
#
_entry.id   e06d55eafc92ce01513fd6c650fa509a
#
_cell.length_a   1.000
_cell.length_b   1.000
_cell.length_c   1.000
_cell.angle_alpha   90.00
_cell.angle_beta   90.00
_cell.angle_gamma   90.00
#
_symmetry.space_group_name_H-M   'P 1'
#
loop_
_entity.id
_entity.type
_entity.pdbx_description
1 polymer ?
#
loop_
_entity_poly.entity_id
_entity_poly.type
_entity_poly.pdbx_seq_one_letter_code
_entity_poly.pdbx_strand_id
1 'polypeptide(L)'
;MRRAKGTVASAAAELDEICTLAAPDIDEATLSQIRQLIDITSERSEIDPTWCVIGMLGGTGAGKSSLVNALSGGEVVTAGVRRPTTSEACAVLPAGREPRELLGWMGVARRVDAPRALPGDTVVIDLPDIDSIEASHAEIADRLASRVDALVVVVNPQKYADARLHDEWLARIHSSHASVTVVLTHIDTIAPGEREPIERDLRRLLSERGMNAATVLSVSSTSGEGMPALVKHLAREAERVSRQASRARQALREAAVLIRDAVGLQGTVRGIETDGMASDLCVAAADLAGAPVIAEAVAGSTMRAGRRVGGWLPLRWMTRLGADPLRRLHLDDESRSEGATTPTLPTRSSSDEAAFVNAVRREVGERSQGRPSAWRARLVERALEGARGVPSAAHREVAANVQVATGAPSMSRFLGGVQLLAWVVCLVGAAWIGLVHLGRAVLIDWDVPALGPVPAPTALVGVSLVVTALLAGVNRVACRWAAGRRHRAVMRDLRGLCRDEVERLVVAPLRVEDNRQVLIASFIARLRL
;
A
#
# COMPACT_ATOMS: atom_id res chain seq x y z
N MET A 1 -5.79 3.25 22.99
CA MET A 1 -4.48 3.13 22.34
C MET A 1 -3.59 4.28 22.79
N ARG A 2 -2.56 4.00 23.60
CA ARG A 2 -1.57 4.99 24.03
C ARG A 2 -0.75 5.41 22.81
N ARG A 3 -0.77 6.71 22.48
CA ARG A 3 0.13 7.31 21.48
C ARG A 3 1.58 7.00 21.94
N ALA A 4 2.27 6.12 21.26
CA ALA A 4 3.72 6.07 21.32
C ALA A 4 4.19 7.47 20.85
N LYS A 5 4.87 8.20 21.71
CA LYS A 5 5.61 9.42 21.29
C LYS A 5 6.71 8.91 20.37
N GLY A 6 6.55 9.10 19.05
CA GLY A 6 7.55 8.69 18.06
C GLY A 6 8.90 9.30 18.41
N THR A 7 9.93 8.49 18.38
CA THR A 7 11.31 8.96 18.52
C THR A 7 11.67 9.83 17.32
N VAL A 8 12.65 10.72 17.44
CA VAL A 8 13.12 11.57 16.32
C VAL A 8 13.61 10.69 15.16
N ALA A 9 14.23 9.54 15.44
CA ALA A 9 14.63 8.56 14.44
C ALA A 9 13.45 7.92 13.71
N SER A 10 12.39 7.55 14.46
CA SER A 10 11.16 7.04 13.84
C SER A 10 10.53 8.07 12.91
N ALA A 11 10.52 9.36 13.33
CA ALA A 11 10.01 10.44 12.50
C ALA A 11 10.92 10.73 11.29
N ALA A 12 12.23 10.58 11.42
CA ALA A 12 13.19 10.72 10.32
C ALA A 12 13.02 9.59 9.30
N ALA A 13 12.92 8.33 9.76
CA ALA A 13 12.67 7.18 8.89
C ALA A 13 11.32 7.28 8.18
N GLU A 14 10.27 7.70 8.90
CA GLU A 14 8.96 7.96 8.28
C GLU A 14 9.04 9.07 7.21
N LEU A 15 9.78 10.15 7.47
CA LEU A 15 9.99 11.25 6.50
C LEU A 15 10.80 10.81 5.28
N ASP A 16 11.78 9.94 5.44
CA ASP A 16 12.56 9.40 4.33
C ASP A 16 11.69 8.52 3.41
N GLU A 17 10.83 7.69 4.02
CA GLU A 17 9.83 6.92 3.26
C GLU A 17 8.87 7.84 2.49
N ILE A 18 8.36 8.91 3.14
CA ILE A 18 7.51 9.90 2.49
C ILE A 18 8.25 10.61 1.36
N CYS A 19 9.50 11.00 1.60
CA CYS A 19 10.35 11.64 0.61
C CYS A 19 10.51 10.76 -0.63
N THR A 20 10.73 9.46 -0.44
CA THR A 20 10.81 8.48 -1.53
C THR A 20 9.48 8.36 -2.27
N LEU A 21 8.36 8.29 -1.57
CA LEU A 21 7.02 8.23 -2.16
C LEU A 21 6.66 9.52 -2.89
N ALA A 22 7.07 10.69 -2.38
CA ALA A 22 6.76 11.99 -2.93
C ALA A 22 7.77 12.46 -4.02
N ALA A 23 8.91 11.78 -4.14
CA ALA A 23 9.98 12.14 -5.08
C ALA A 23 9.50 12.42 -6.52
N PRO A 24 8.53 11.65 -7.09
CA PRO A 24 8.02 11.97 -8.42
C PRO A 24 7.26 13.30 -8.52
N ASP A 25 6.83 13.89 -7.40
CA ASP A 25 6.01 15.11 -7.33
C ASP A 25 6.82 16.34 -6.91
N ILE A 26 8.12 16.17 -6.59
CA ILE A 26 9.01 17.20 -6.03
C ILE A 26 10.20 17.39 -6.97
N ASP A 27 10.62 18.64 -7.16
CA ASP A 27 11.81 18.93 -7.96
C ASP A 27 13.10 18.47 -7.25
N GLU A 28 14.14 18.17 -8.02
CA GLU A 28 15.41 17.59 -7.51
C GLU A 28 16.11 18.49 -6.49
N ALA A 29 16.02 19.81 -6.64
CA ALA A 29 16.64 20.75 -5.72
C ALA A 29 15.98 20.72 -4.35
N THR A 30 14.65 20.77 -4.32
CA THR A 30 13.85 20.65 -3.10
C THR A 30 14.02 19.27 -2.46
N LEU A 31 14.08 18.21 -3.27
CA LEU A 31 14.29 16.84 -2.79
C LEU A 31 15.66 16.71 -2.10
N SER A 32 16.72 17.30 -2.69
CA SER A 32 18.05 17.32 -2.11
C SER A 32 18.07 18.10 -0.77
N GLN A 33 17.39 19.23 -0.70
CA GLN A 33 17.27 20.00 0.55
C GLN A 33 16.55 19.21 1.64
N ILE A 34 15.45 18.52 1.31
CA ILE A 34 14.72 17.68 2.25
C ILE A 34 15.61 16.54 2.79
N ARG A 35 16.35 15.85 1.90
CA ARG A 35 17.28 14.79 2.30
C ARG A 35 18.37 15.30 3.24
N GLN A 36 18.96 16.47 2.95
CA GLN A 36 19.93 17.10 3.84
C GLN A 36 19.35 17.38 5.24
N LEU A 37 18.11 17.84 5.33
CA LEU A 37 17.45 18.05 6.62
C LEU A 37 17.19 16.73 7.37
N ILE A 38 16.87 15.66 6.67
CA ILE A 38 16.71 14.32 7.26
C ILE A 38 18.05 13.77 7.73
N ASP A 39 19.14 13.91 6.96
CA ASP A 39 20.47 13.41 7.29
C ASP A 39 21.05 14.06 8.57
N ILE A 40 20.80 15.34 8.79
CA ILE A 40 21.18 16.05 10.03
C ILE A 40 20.57 15.37 11.26
N THR A 41 19.45 14.66 11.12
CA THR A 41 18.73 14.04 12.23
C THR A 41 19.05 12.56 12.44
N SER A 42 19.62 11.89 11.45
CA SER A 42 19.83 10.43 11.47
C SER A 42 20.98 9.99 12.36
N GLU A 43 21.98 10.85 12.60
CA GLU A 43 23.22 10.47 13.29
C GLU A 43 23.06 10.15 14.79
N ARG A 44 21.95 10.46 15.46
CA ARG A 44 21.88 10.30 16.91
C ARG A 44 20.54 10.19 17.62
N SER A 45 19.44 9.98 17.03
CA SER A 45 18.17 10.16 17.78
C SER A 45 17.34 8.90 17.97
N GLU A 46 17.99 7.79 18.34
CA GLU A 46 17.28 6.51 18.35
C GLU A 46 16.31 6.33 19.52
N ILE A 47 16.58 6.85 20.72
CA ILE A 47 15.68 6.64 21.87
C ILE A 47 15.72 7.81 22.84
N ASP A 48 14.60 8.50 23.03
CA ASP A 48 14.35 9.60 23.97
C ASP A 48 15.41 10.71 24.00
N PRO A 49 15.44 11.58 22.96
CA PRO A 49 16.50 12.59 22.75
C PRO A 49 16.50 13.74 23.76
N THR A 50 15.58 13.75 24.72
CA THR A 50 15.54 14.76 25.78
C THR A 50 16.51 14.48 26.91
N TRP A 51 16.90 13.22 27.06
CA TRP A 51 17.81 12.78 28.10
C TRP A 51 19.27 12.84 27.67
N CYS A 52 20.12 13.34 28.55
CA CYS A 52 21.56 13.29 28.41
C CYS A 52 22.11 12.11 29.23
N VAL A 53 22.74 11.17 28.57
CA VAL A 53 23.35 10.01 29.25
C VAL A 53 24.84 10.27 29.42
N ILE A 54 25.31 10.31 30.65
CA ILE A 54 26.70 10.49 31.03
C ILE A 54 27.27 9.18 31.57
N GLY A 55 28.22 8.60 30.87
CA GLY A 55 28.95 7.41 31.35
C GLY A 55 30.15 7.77 32.21
N MET A 56 30.28 7.18 33.39
CA MET A 56 31.47 7.28 34.25
C MET A 56 32.37 6.10 33.97
N LEU A 57 33.56 6.34 33.43
CA LEU A 57 34.52 5.32 33.06
C LEU A 57 35.85 5.54 33.82
N GLY A 58 36.53 4.47 34.18
CA GLY A 58 37.85 4.55 34.82
C GLY A 58 38.26 3.24 35.45
N GLY A 59 39.51 3.11 35.84
CA GLY A 59 40.04 1.92 36.47
C GLY A 59 39.63 1.75 37.94
N THR A 60 39.91 0.58 38.47
CA THR A 60 39.66 0.26 39.88
C THR A 60 40.40 1.24 40.79
N GLY A 61 39.70 1.85 41.75
CA GLY A 61 40.24 2.83 42.67
C GLY A 61 40.51 4.21 42.06
N ALA A 62 39.97 4.48 40.86
CA ALA A 62 40.04 5.83 40.25
C ALA A 62 39.07 6.81 40.92
N GLY A 63 38.19 6.36 41.79
CA GLY A 63 37.22 7.22 42.49
C GLY A 63 35.88 7.41 41.76
N LYS A 64 35.53 6.57 40.79
CA LYS A 64 34.25 6.63 40.00
C LYS A 64 33.04 6.68 40.92
N SER A 65 32.84 5.62 41.73
CA SER A 65 31.65 5.48 42.61
C SER A 65 31.60 6.59 43.67
N SER A 66 32.73 7.02 44.18
CA SER A 66 32.82 8.18 45.08
C SER A 66 32.40 9.47 44.36
N LEU A 67 32.81 9.66 43.10
CA LEU A 67 32.44 10.81 42.31
C LEU A 67 30.94 10.80 41.97
N VAL A 68 30.38 9.62 41.61
CA VAL A 68 28.95 9.46 41.37
C VAL A 68 28.15 9.77 42.65
N ASN A 69 28.57 9.29 43.79
CA ASN A 69 27.92 9.59 45.08
C ASN A 69 27.98 11.08 45.44
N ALA A 70 29.11 11.73 45.21
CA ALA A 70 29.27 13.17 45.43
C ALA A 70 28.37 14.01 44.49
N LEU A 71 28.25 13.63 43.21
CA LEU A 71 27.36 14.26 42.26
C LEU A 71 25.89 14.06 42.61
N SER A 72 25.55 12.88 43.09
CA SER A 72 24.18 12.50 43.47
C SER A 72 23.72 13.03 44.82
N GLY A 73 24.66 13.48 45.62
CA GLY A 73 24.41 14.02 46.97
C GLY A 73 24.11 12.96 48.05
N GLY A 74 24.48 11.69 47.80
CA GLY A 74 24.33 10.59 48.77
C GLY A 74 24.97 9.29 48.28
N GLU A 75 25.01 8.28 49.12
CA GLU A 75 25.54 6.95 48.79
C GLU A 75 24.56 6.15 47.93
N VAL A 76 24.56 6.36 46.60
CA VAL A 76 23.68 5.68 45.63
C VAL A 76 24.35 4.45 45.00
N VAL A 77 25.67 4.45 44.95
CA VAL A 77 26.48 3.31 44.48
C VAL A 77 27.48 2.91 45.56
N THR A 78 27.74 1.61 45.67
CA THR A 78 28.66 1.11 46.68
C THR A 78 30.09 1.53 46.36
N ALA A 79 30.64 2.42 47.17
CA ALA A 79 32.04 2.76 47.12
C ALA A 79 32.82 1.88 48.13
N GLY A 80 33.71 1.02 47.68
CA GLY A 80 34.42 0.10 48.55
C GLY A 80 35.90 -0.07 48.23
N VAL A 81 36.69 -0.34 49.26
CA VAL A 81 38.13 -0.61 49.17
C VAL A 81 38.42 -2.07 48.74
N ARG A 82 37.42 -2.97 48.86
CA ARG A 82 37.58 -4.39 48.50
C ARG A 82 37.16 -4.63 47.06
N ARG A 83 37.99 -5.32 46.30
CA ARG A 83 37.80 -5.67 44.87
C ARG A 83 36.94 -6.89 44.66
N PRO A 84 36.13 -6.98 43.58
CA PRO A 84 35.69 -5.92 42.63
C PRO A 84 34.50 -5.16 43.24
N THR A 85 34.44 -3.82 43.00
CA THR A 85 33.41 -2.95 43.61
C THR A 85 32.16 -2.79 42.71
N THR A 86 32.29 -2.89 41.40
CA THR A 86 31.16 -2.68 40.46
C THR A 86 31.17 -3.76 39.37
N SER A 87 30.35 -4.79 39.53
CA SER A 87 30.20 -5.88 38.57
C SER A 87 29.13 -5.59 37.50
N GLU A 88 28.19 -4.69 37.81
CA GLU A 88 27.08 -4.34 36.94
C GLU A 88 26.97 -2.82 36.78
N ALA A 89 26.60 -2.36 35.57
CA ALA A 89 26.33 -0.94 35.34
C ALA A 89 25.13 -0.46 36.16
N CYS A 90 25.26 0.70 36.81
CA CYS A 90 24.21 1.31 37.63
C CYS A 90 23.83 2.68 37.06
N ALA A 91 22.55 2.88 36.72
CA ALA A 91 22.03 4.17 36.32
C ALA A 91 21.52 4.95 37.52
N VAL A 92 22.04 6.16 37.71
CA VAL A 92 21.58 7.13 38.69
C VAL A 92 20.70 8.15 38.00
N LEU A 93 19.49 8.31 38.49
CA LEU A 93 18.38 9.04 37.88
C LEU A 93 17.98 10.27 38.70
N PRO A 94 17.46 11.33 38.07
CA PRO A 94 16.74 12.36 38.80
C PRO A 94 15.50 11.78 39.48
N ALA A 95 15.24 12.14 40.72
CA ALA A 95 14.15 11.60 41.55
C ALA A 95 12.78 11.67 40.81
N GLY A 96 12.09 10.54 40.74
CA GLY A 96 10.76 10.42 40.15
C GLY A 96 10.70 10.54 38.59
N ARG A 97 11.83 10.52 37.89
CA ARG A 97 11.91 10.60 36.44
C ARG A 97 12.79 9.51 35.88
N GLU A 98 12.24 8.66 35.04
CA GLU A 98 12.92 7.48 34.50
C GLU A 98 12.72 7.34 33.00
N PRO A 99 13.79 7.35 32.17
CA PRO A 99 13.74 7.03 30.74
C PRO A 99 13.77 5.50 30.55
N ARG A 100 12.65 4.84 30.79
CA ARG A 100 12.57 3.36 30.80
C ARG A 100 12.97 2.72 29.48
N GLU A 101 12.54 3.28 28.37
CA GLU A 101 12.87 2.76 27.03
C GLU A 101 14.37 2.89 26.73
N LEU A 102 14.96 4.03 27.08
CA LEU A 102 16.39 4.30 26.89
C LEU A 102 17.25 3.34 27.72
N LEU A 103 16.94 3.18 29.00
CA LEU A 103 17.69 2.27 29.89
C LEU A 103 17.50 0.80 29.51
N GLY A 104 16.31 0.43 29.03
CA GLY A 104 16.02 -0.91 28.49
C GLY A 104 16.87 -1.21 27.24
N TRP A 105 16.95 -0.27 26.31
CA TRP A 105 17.79 -0.37 25.11
C TRP A 105 19.28 -0.45 25.44
N MET A 106 19.73 0.31 26.45
CA MET A 106 21.11 0.26 26.92
C MET A 106 21.43 -1.05 27.68
N GLY A 107 20.41 -1.76 28.17
CA GLY A 107 20.58 -2.98 28.96
C GLY A 107 21.03 -2.72 30.40
N VAL A 108 20.71 -1.53 30.95
CA VAL A 108 21.02 -1.17 32.34
C VAL A 108 19.86 -1.55 33.24
N ALA A 109 20.06 -2.62 34.02
CA ALA A 109 19.03 -3.15 34.91
C ALA A 109 19.00 -2.43 36.26
N ARG A 110 20.16 -2.12 36.84
CA ARG A 110 20.24 -1.48 38.16
C ARG A 110 19.99 0.02 38.02
N ARG A 111 19.02 0.53 38.80
CA ARG A 111 18.56 1.92 38.73
C ARG A 111 18.36 2.45 40.13
N VAL A 112 18.85 3.65 40.38
CA VAL A 112 18.76 4.30 41.69
C VAL A 112 18.44 5.79 41.52
N ASP A 113 17.54 6.31 42.33
CA ASP A 113 17.22 7.73 42.33
C ASP A 113 18.31 8.52 43.09
N ALA A 114 18.74 9.64 42.49
CA ALA A 114 19.68 10.56 43.13
C ALA A 114 18.96 11.37 44.24
N PRO A 115 19.50 11.44 45.48
CA PRO A 115 18.96 12.31 46.50
C PRO A 115 19.00 13.80 46.14
N ARG A 116 20.00 14.21 45.38
CA ARG A 116 20.16 15.58 44.88
C ARG A 116 19.77 15.67 43.41
N ALA A 117 19.22 16.80 43.00
CA ALA A 117 18.92 17.04 41.61
C ALA A 117 20.17 16.98 40.73
N LEU A 118 20.14 16.09 39.72
CA LEU A 118 21.12 16.06 38.62
C LEU A 118 20.86 17.21 37.65
N PRO A 119 21.89 17.68 36.90
CA PRO A 119 21.71 18.77 35.94
C PRO A 119 20.76 18.39 34.81
N GLY A 120 19.62 19.06 34.70
CA GLY A 120 18.65 18.83 33.61
C GLY A 120 18.08 17.42 33.58
N ASP A 121 17.76 16.93 32.40
CA ASP A 121 17.31 15.55 32.15
C ASP A 121 18.54 14.65 31.91
N THR A 122 19.29 14.41 32.98
CA THR A 122 20.56 13.67 32.92
C THR A 122 20.46 12.32 33.64
N VAL A 123 20.98 11.29 32.99
CA VAL A 123 21.25 9.99 33.60
C VAL A 123 22.76 9.83 33.73
N VAL A 124 23.22 9.49 34.93
CA VAL A 124 24.63 9.15 35.17
C VAL A 124 24.76 7.63 35.29
N ILE A 125 25.57 7.01 34.44
CA ILE A 125 25.79 5.57 34.48
C ILE A 125 27.18 5.29 35.03
N ASP A 126 27.23 4.61 36.17
CA ASP A 126 28.46 4.05 36.70
C ASP A 126 28.82 2.78 35.93
N LEU A 127 29.85 2.85 35.10
CA LEU A 127 30.29 1.75 34.25
C LEU A 127 31.23 0.80 35.02
N PRO A 128 31.26 -0.51 34.69
CA PRO A 128 32.21 -1.44 35.26
C PRO A 128 33.66 -0.98 35.09
N ASP A 129 34.53 -1.45 35.97
CA ASP A 129 35.95 -1.11 35.95
C ASP A 129 36.64 -1.62 34.69
N ILE A 130 37.41 -0.74 34.04
CA ILE A 130 38.08 -1.04 32.76
C ILE A 130 39.30 -1.97 32.89
N ASP A 131 39.90 -2.03 34.09
CA ASP A 131 41.03 -2.87 34.44
C ASP A 131 40.57 -4.20 35.12
N SER A 132 39.28 -4.56 34.99
CA SER A 132 38.76 -5.82 35.51
C SER A 132 39.38 -7.00 34.76
N ILE A 133 39.73 -8.05 35.51
CA ILE A 133 40.27 -9.31 34.95
C ILE A 133 39.23 -10.07 34.13
N GLU A 134 37.94 -9.78 34.31
CA GLU A 134 36.84 -10.41 33.59
C GLU A 134 36.59 -9.69 32.26
N ALA A 135 36.82 -10.40 31.14
CA ALA A 135 36.60 -9.88 29.79
C ALA A 135 35.16 -9.41 29.54
N SER A 136 34.17 -10.03 30.22
CA SER A 136 32.75 -9.65 30.15
C SER A 136 32.48 -8.23 30.65
N HIS A 137 33.23 -7.74 31.64
CA HIS A 137 33.05 -6.37 32.15
C HIS A 137 33.60 -5.33 31.16
N ALA A 138 34.72 -5.63 30.48
CA ALA A 138 35.27 -4.77 29.45
C ALA A 138 34.31 -4.63 28.24
N GLU A 139 33.68 -5.73 27.79
CA GLU A 139 32.70 -5.71 26.70
C GLU A 139 31.44 -4.90 27.07
N ILE A 140 30.97 -5.02 28.31
CA ILE A 140 29.82 -4.22 28.78
C ILE A 140 30.18 -2.74 28.83
N ALA A 141 31.37 -2.40 29.35
CA ALA A 141 31.85 -1.02 29.41
C ALA A 141 32.01 -0.41 28.01
N ASP A 142 32.59 -1.15 27.05
CA ASP A 142 32.75 -0.73 25.64
C ASP A 142 31.38 -0.48 24.98
N ARG A 143 30.47 -1.43 25.10
CA ARG A 143 29.12 -1.32 24.54
C ARG A 143 28.36 -0.12 25.10
N LEU A 144 28.45 0.13 26.41
CA LEU A 144 27.79 1.27 27.03
C LEU A 144 28.49 2.58 26.72
N ALA A 145 29.83 2.62 26.69
CA ALA A 145 30.58 3.80 26.32
C ALA A 145 30.28 4.30 24.90
N SER A 146 29.94 3.40 23.96
CA SER A 146 29.53 3.79 22.61
C SER A 146 28.10 4.33 22.53
N ARG A 147 27.28 4.15 23.58
CA ARG A 147 25.86 4.55 23.63
C ARG A 147 25.57 5.78 24.47
N VAL A 148 26.56 6.29 25.20
CA VAL A 148 26.40 7.50 26.03
C VAL A 148 26.61 8.77 25.22
N ASP A 149 26.08 9.88 25.72
CA ASP A 149 26.17 11.21 25.13
C ASP A 149 27.44 11.96 25.52
N ALA A 150 27.88 11.75 26.74
CA ALA A 150 29.12 12.28 27.26
C ALA A 150 29.80 11.18 28.08
N LEU A 151 31.11 11.09 27.94
CA LEU A 151 31.92 10.15 28.68
C LEU A 151 32.83 10.92 29.65
N VAL A 152 32.70 10.59 30.92
CA VAL A 152 33.56 11.12 31.97
C VAL A 152 34.58 10.05 32.32
N VAL A 153 35.83 10.26 31.91
CA VAL A 153 36.95 9.39 32.21
C VAL A 153 37.58 9.81 33.54
N VAL A 154 37.43 8.98 34.56
CA VAL A 154 37.86 9.23 35.92
C VAL A 154 39.28 8.68 36.12
N VAL A 155 40.20 9.52 36.47
CA VAL A 155 41.62 9.22 36.56
C VAL A 155 42.18 9.58 37.94
N ASN A 156 42.91 8.64 38.53
CA ASN A 156 43.64 8.88 39.79
C ASN A 156 45.00 9.47 39.48
N PRO A 157 45.44 10.52 40.18
CA PRO A 157 46.78 11.11 40.03
C PRO A 157 47.94 10.14 40.13
N GLN A 158 47.81 9.07 40.91
CA GLN A 158 48.85 8.05 41.04
C GLN A 158 48.91 7.06 39.88
N LYS A 159 47.88 7.04 39.01
CA LYS A 159 47.73 6.08 37.90
C LYS A 159 47.49 6.73 36.55
N TYR A 160 47.54 8.09 36.46
CA TYR A 160 47.18 8.78 35.21
C TYR A 160 48.12 8.48 34.04
N ALA A 161 49.35 8.05 34.32
CA ALA A 161 50.36 7.65 33.32
C ALA A 161 50.37 6.12 33.06
N ASP A 162 49.40 5.37 33.55
CA ASP A 162 49.31 3.92 33.33
C ASP A 162 49.11 3.63 31.84
N ALA A 163 50.01 2.84 31.27
CA ALA A 163 49.98 2.48 29.84
C ALA A 163 48.67 1.82 29.41
N ARG A 164 48.05 1.00 30.25
CA ARG A 164 46.75 0.35 29.95
C ARG A 164 45.62 1.34 29.78
N LEU A 165 45.57 2.40 30.60
CA LEU A 165 44.58 3.46 30.44
C LEU A 165 44.76 4.18 29.11
N HIS A 166 46.02 4.42 28.74
CA HIS A 166 46.34 5.22 27.55
C HIS A 166 46.30 4.42 26.25
N ASP A 167 46.80 3.19 26.21
CA ASP A 167 46.97 2.46 24.96
C ASP A 167 45.75 1.70 24.51
N GLU A 168 44.99 1.14 25.43
CA GLU A 168 43.85 0.31 25.09
C GLU A 168 42.52 1.11 25.08
N TRP A 169 42.35 2.04 26.01
CA TRP A 169 41.03 2.69 26.22
C TRP A 169 40.88 4.04 25.56
N LEU A 170 41.89 4.92 25.63
CA LEU A 170 41.82 6.23 24.97
C LEU A 170 41.74 6.07 23.45
N ALA A 171 42.41 5.06 22.89
CA ALA A 171 42.30 4.74 21.46
C ALA A 171 40.89 4.29 21.06
N ARG A 172 40.22 3.52 21.91
CA ARG A 172 38.81 3.06 21.66
C ARG A 172 37.81 4.20 21.83
N ILE A 173 37.98 5.06 22.81
CA ILE A 173 37.13 6.23 23.08
C ILE A 173 37.20 7.24 21.93
N HIS A 174 38.34 7.38 21.26
CA HIS A 174 38.53 8.29 20.13
C HIS A 174 37.54 7.99 18.97
N SER A 175 37.10 6.75 18.82
CA SER A 175 36.11 6.35 17.80
C SER A 175 34.67 6.59 18.22
N SER A 176 34.38 6.96 19.48
CA SER A 176 33.04 7.23 19.96
C SER A 176 32.59 8.66 19.62
N HIS A 177 31.29 8.83 19.32
CA HIS A 177 30.72 10.16 19.04
C HIS A 177 30.45 10.99 20.32
N ALA A 178 30.71 10.43 21.48
CA ALA A 178 30.50 11.09 22.77
C ALA A 178 31.51 12.22 23.04
N SER A 179 31.05 13.27 23.69
CA SER A 179 32.00 14.26 24.23
C SER A 179 32.78 13.65 25.40
N VAL A 180 34.08 13.85 25.40
CA VAL A 180 34.98 13.29 26.43
C VAL A 180 35.42 14.35 27.42
N THR A 181 35.21 14.06 28.73
CA THR A 181 35.72 14.85 29.85
C THR A 181 36.61 13.97 30.70
N VAL A 182 37.84 14.38 30.93
CA VAL A 182 38.77 13.68 31.83
C VAL A 182 38.74 14.36 33.18
N VAL A 183 38.42 13.59 34.22
CA VAL A 183 38.34 14.09 35.59
C VAL A 183 39.44 13.49 36.44
N LEU A 184 40.40 14.35 36.82
CA LEU A 184 41.44 14.02 37.77
C LEU A 184 40.85 14.08 39.19
N THR A 185 40.74 12.93 39.85
CA THR A 185 40.20 12.82 41.21
C THR A 185 41.30 12.93 42.26
N HIS A 186 40.90 12.83 43.54
CA HIS A 186 41.82 12.81 44.71
C HIS A 186 42.80 14.00 44.73
N ILE A 187 42.40 15.18 44.25
CA ILE A 187 43.29 16.38 44.24
C ILE A 187 43.59 16.88 45.64
N ASP A 188 42.81 16.50 46.63
CA ASP A 188 43.07 16.74 48.04
C ASP A 188 44.34 16.03 48.55
N THR A 189 44.78 14.96 47.87
CA THR A 189 46.00 14.21 48.19
C THR A 189 47.27 14.78 47.53
N ILE A 190 47.11 15.78 46.64
CA ILE A 190 48.21 16.40 45.90
C ILE A 190 48.53 17.77 46.48
N ALA A 191 49.81 18.04 46.66
CA ALA A 191 50.27 19.39 47.05
C ALA A 191 49.80 20.45 46.04
N PRO A 192 49.34 21.62 46.49
CA PRO A 192 48.83 22.67 45.57
C PRO A 192 49.76 23.03 44.43
N GLY A 193 51.08 23.04 44.63
CA GLY A 193 52.08 23.34 43.62
C GLY A 193 52.33 22.25 42.57
N GLU A 194 51.88 21.01 42.85
CA GLU A 194 52.05 19.86 41.92
C GLU A 194 50.83 19.62 41.02
N ARG A 195 49.68 20.22 41.31
CA ARG A 195 48.41 20.01 40.59
C ARG A 195 48.52 20.51 39.14
N GLU A 196 48.96 21.71 38.92
CA GLU A 196 49.08 22.32 37.59
C GLU A 196 50.06 21.56 36.67
N PRO A 197 51.24 21.13 37.14
CA PRO A 197 52.14 20.24 36.38
C PRO A 197 51.45 18.95 35.93
N ILE A 198 50.71 18.26 36.82
CA ILE A 198 49.99 17.02 36.51
C ILE A 198 48.90 17.27 35.48
N GLU A 199 48.10 18.32 35.63
CA GLU A 199 47.07 18.66 34.63
C GLU A 199 47.68 19.00 33.27
N ARG A 200 48.79 19.70 33.23
CA ARG A 200 49.50 20.07 32.00
C ARG A 200 50.04 18.82 31.29
N ASP A 201 50.61 17.89 32.03
CA ASP A 201 51.12 16.63 31.49
C ASP A 201 49.96 15.73 31.00
N LEU A 202 48.88 15.65 31.74
CA LEU A 202 47.67 14.93 31.30
C LEU A 202 47.11 15.51 30.01
N ARG A 203 47.01 16.83 29.85
CA ARG A 203 46.56 17.49 28.60
C ARG A 203 47.54 17.19 27.44
N ARG A 204 48.87 17.15 27.71
CA ARG A 204 49.85 16.76 26.71
C ARG A 204 49.64 15.32 26.24
N LEU A 205 49.48 14.37 27.14
CA LEU A 205 49.19 12.96 26.84
C LEU A 205 47.93 12.78 26.02
N LEU A 206 46.86 13.50 26.34
CA LEU A 206 45.61 13.49 25.58
C LEU A 206 45.78 14.05 24.17
N SER A 207 46.56 15.16 24.04
CA SER A 207 46.89 15.78 22.75
C SER A 207 47.69 14.85 21.85
N GLU A 208 48.71 14.16 22.39
CA GLU A 208 49.51 13.16 21.67
C GLU A 208 48.68 12.01 21.12
N ARG A 209 47.48 11.76 21.69
CA ARG A 209 46.49 10.74 21.27
C ARG A 209 45.37 11.31 20.40
N GLY A 210 45.48 12.56 19.96
CA GLY A 210 44.46 13.19 19.11
C GLY A 210 43.19 13.68 19.86
N MET A 211 43.17 13.63 21.19
CA MET A 211 42.05 14.05 22.03
C MET A 211 42.12 15.51 22.46
N ASN A 212 42.47 16.41 21.53
CA ASN A 212 42.63 17.85 21.79
C ASN A 212 41.36 18.55 22.30
N ALA A 213 40.20 18.00 22.01
CA ALA A 213 38.91 18.54 22.43
C ALA A 213 38.47 18.08 23.84
N ALA A 214 39.18 17.17 24.47
CA ALA A 214 38.84 16.67 25.79
C ALA A 214 39.02 17.76 26.87
N THR A 215 37.97 17.96 27.66
CA THR A 215 38.03 18.86 28.82
C THR A 215 38.68 18.16 30.00
N VAL A 216 39.67 18.77 30.64
CA VAL A 216 40.31 18.24 31.85
C VAL A 216 39.85 19.07 33.05
N LEU A 217 39.29 18.39 34.05
CA LEU A 217 38.84 18.96 35.32
C LEU A 217 39.47 18.21 36.51
N SER A 218 39.81 18.94 37.52
CA SER A 218 40.40 18.39 38.76
C SER A 218 39.39 18.50 39.90
N VAL A 219 39.12 17.40 40.61
CA VAL A 219 38.08 17.34 41.65
C VAL A 219 38.53 16.50 42.86
N SER A 220 37.95 16.81 44.00
CA SER A 220 37.93 15.92 45.15
C SER A 220 36.50 15.65 45.60
N SER A 221 36.11 14.37 45.60
CA SER A 221 34.83 13.93 46.13
C SER A 221 34.74 14.06 47.65
N THR A 222 35.89 14.14 48.35
CA THR A 222 35.97 14.21 49.81
C THR A 222 35.87 15.65 50.28
N SER A 223 36.65 16.56 49.72
CA SER A 223 36.65 17.98 50.11
C SER A 223 35.62 18.82 49.37
N GLY A 224 35.05 18.31 48.28
CA GLY A 224 34.14 19.04 47.40
C GLY A 224 34.85 20.04 46.46
N GLU A 225 36.15 20.12 46.50
CA GLU A 225 36.92 21.01 45.61
C GLU A 225 36.76 20.60 44.14
N GLY A 226 36.54 21.57 43.26
CA GLY A 226 36.31 21.34 41.85
C GLY A 226 34.92 20.79 41.49
N MET A 227 34.15 20.27 42.41
CA MET A 227 32.81 19.71 42.17
C MET A 227 31.83 20.71 41.54
N PRO A 228 31.77 22.00 41.96
CA PRO A 228 30.91 22.98 41.26
C PRO A 228 31.27 23.20 39.80
N ALA A 229 32.55 23.16 39.45
CA ALA A 229 33.00 23.27 38.07
C ALA A 229 32.58 22.07 37.22
N LEU A 230 32.71 20.85 37.78
CA LEU A 230 32.26 19.63 37.13
C LEU A 230 30.73 19.64 36.92
N VAL A 231 29.94 19.95 37.94
CA VAL A 231 28.46 20.04 37.83
C VAL A 231 28.06 21.04 36.74
N LYS A 232 28.72 22.23 36.72
CA LYS A 232 28.48 23.24 35.68
C LYS A 232 28.87 22.75 34.28
N HIS A 233 29.94 21.98 34.16
CA HIS A 233 30.34 21.38 32.88
C HIS A 233 29.32 20.34 32.40
N LEU A 234 28.90 19.40 33.27
CA LEU A 234 27.89 18.39 32.95
C LEU A 234 26.54 19.03 32.60
N ALA A 235 26.17 20.13 33.26
CA ALA A 235 24.95 20.89 32.89
C ALA A 235 25.03 21.45 31.47
N ARG A 236 26.21 21.98 31.05
CA ARG A 236 26.43 22.45 29.68
C ARG A 236 26.36 21.32 28.67
N GLU A 237 26.84 20.14 29.00
CA GLU A 237 26.72 18.96 28.14
C GLU A 237 25.25 18.55 27.99
N ALA A 238 24.50 18.50 29.06
CA ALA A 238 23.06 18.23 29.03
C ALA A 238 22.30 19.26 28.16
N GLU A 239 22.62 20.55 28.30
CA GLU A 239 22.05 21.59 27.45
C GLU A 239 22.46 21.44 25.98
N ARG A 240 23.69 21.02 25.69
CA ARG A 240 24.18 20.76 24.32
C ARG A 240 23.34 19.66 23.67
N VAL A 241 23.14 18.54 24.37
CA VAL A 241 22.32 17.41 23.91
C VAL A 241 20.88 17.84 23.67
N SER A 242 20.29 18.57 24.62
CA SER A 242 18.92 19.10 24.50
C SER A 242 18.74 20.06 23.31
N ARG A 243 19.72 20.96 23.09
CA ARG A 243 19.72 21.87 21.93
C ARG A 243 19.87 21.11 20.60
N GLN A 244 20.67 20.07 20.54
CA GLN A 244 20.86 19.25 19.36
C GLN A 244 19.57 18.50 19.02
N ALA A 245 18.91 17.92 20.01
CA ALA A 245 17.59 17.27 19.84
C ALA A 245 16.51 18.27 19.37
N SER A 246 16.53 19.49 19.89
CA SER A 246 15.60 20.54 19.49
C SER A 246 15.81 20.97 18.03
N ARG A 247 17.08 21.11 17.61
CA ARG A 247 17.44 21.40 16.20
C ARG A 247 17.01 20.27 15.26
N ALA A 248 17.23 19.00 15.66
CA ALA A 248 16.80 17.84 14.89
C ALA A 248 15.27 17.84 14.67
N ARG A 249 14.49 18.08 15.75
CA ARG A 249 13.02 18.20 15.63
C ARG A 249 12.60 19.36 14.72
N GLN A 250 13.29 20.49 14.79
CA GLN A 250 13.01 21.63 13.92
C GLN A 250 13.32 21.32 12.46
N ALA A 251 14.43 20.65 12.16
CA ALA A 251 14.79 20.23 10.80
C ALA A 251 13.75 19.26 10.22
N LEU A 252 13.25 18.29 11.02
CA LEU A 252 12.19 17.39 10.58
C LEU A 252 10.87 18.13 10.30
N ARG A 253 10.53 19.12 11.11
CA ARG A 253 9.33 19.95 10.84
C ARG A 253 9.49 20.77 9.56
N GLU A 254 10.66 21.33 9.33
CA GLU A 254 10.98 22.07 8.11
C GLU A 254 10.92 21.18 6.88
N ALA A 255 11.49 19.97 6.95
CA ALA A 255 11.40 18.97 5.89
C ALA A 255 9.94 18.59 5.59
N ALA A 256 9.12 18.35 6.62
CA ALA A 256 7.70 18.04 6.45
C ALA A 256 6.91 19.20 5.82
N VAL A 257 7.25 20.44 6.16
CA VAL A 257 6.65 21.65 5.55
C VAL A 257 7.06 21.75 4.09
N LEU A 258 8.35 21.55 3.77
CA LEU A 258 8.83 21.58 2.39
C LEU A 258 8.14 20.52 1.51
N ILE A 259 7.99 19.29 2.00
CA ILE A 259 7.24 18.25 1.29
C ILE A 259 5.80 18.68 1.05
N ARG A 260 5.11 19.16 2.09
CA ARG A 260 3.71 19.60 1.99
C ARG A 260 3.55 20.71 0.94
N ASP A 261 4.43 21.70 0.98
CA ASP A 261 4.35 22.88 0.11
C ASP A 261 4.75 22.52 -1.34
N ALA A 262 5.76 21.67 -1.53
CA ALA A 262 6.17 21.18 -2.84
C ALA A 262 5.07 20.36 -3.54
N VAL A 263 4.35 19.50 -2.80
CA VAL A 263 3.21 18.76 -3.36
C VAL A 263 1.92 19.60 -3.43
N GLY A 264 1.91 20.81 -2.89
CA GLY A 264 0.75 21.72 -2.89
C GLY A 264 -0.42 21.22 -2.03
N LEU A 265 -0.14 20.50 -0.94
CA LEU A 265 -1.17 19.85 -0.12
C LEU A 265 -1.85 20.85 0.81
N GLN A 266 -3.15 21.11 0.58
CA GLN A 266 -4.00 21.95 1.43
C GLN A 266 -5.07 21.08 2.10
N GLY A 267 -4.82 20.63 3.32
CA GLY A 267 -5.78 19.84 4.10
C GLY A 267 -5.60 18.34 4.01
N THR A 268 -6.68 17.58 4.31
CA THR A 268 -6.68 16.11 4.28
C THR A 268 -7.17 15.60 2.94
N VAL A 269 -6.51 14.59 2.40
CA VAL A 269 -6.91 13.90 1.17
C VAL A 269 -7.60 12.58 1.55
N ARG A 270 -8.76 12.34 0.95
CA ARG A 270 -9.47 11.06 1.04
C ARG A 270 -9.19 10.23 -0.21
N GLY A 271 -9.22 8.91 -0.08
CA GLY A 271 -9.14 7.99 -1.22
C GLY A 271 -10.26 8.27 -2.22
N ILE A 272 -9.98 8.06 -3.49
CA ILE A 272 -10.99 8.13 -4.55
C ILE A 272 -11.90 6.91 -4.39
N GLU A 273 -13.20 7.12 -4.44
CA GLU A 273 -14.16 6.02 -4.52
C GLU A 273 -14.05 5.37 -5.90
N THR A 274 -13.32 4.27 -5.97
CA THR A 274 -13.13 3.48 -7.20
C THR A 274 -14.22 2.45 -7.41
N ASP A 275 -15.04 2.19 -6.37
CA ASP A 275 -16.16 1.26 -6.44
C ASP A 275 -17.20 1.78 -7.43
N GLY A 276 -17.64 0.92 -8.34
CA GLY A 276 -18.55 1.29 -9.41
C GLY A 276 -17.87 1.89 -10.65
N MET A 277 -16.67 2.47 -10.58
CA MET A 277 -16.01 3.10 -11.74
C MET A 277 -15.82 2.15 -12.91
N ALA A 278 -15.39 0.90 -12.66
CA ALA A 278 -15.30 -0.11 -13.70
C ALA A 278 -16.67 -0.45 -14.31
N SER A 279 -17.75 -0.38 -13.52
CA SER A 279 -19.11 -0.60 -13.98
C SER A 279 -19.63 0.56 -14.83
N ASP A 280 -19.26 1.79 -14.50
CA ASP A 280 -19.66 2.98 -15.25
C ASP A 280 -18.94 3.03 -16.61
N LEU A 281 -17.65 2.68 -16.63
CA LEU A 281 -16.83 2.66 -17.84
C LEU A 281 -17.03 1.40 -18.71
N CYS A 282 -17.49 0.27 -18.14
CA CYS A 282 -17.64 -1.00 -18.87
C CYS A 282 -18.69 -0.91 -19.98
N VAL A 283 -19.69 -0.05 -19.85
CA VAL A 283 -20.72 0.14 -20.90
C VAL A 283 -20.04 0.73 -22.15
N ALA A 284 -19.29 1.81 -22.00
CA ALA A 284 -18.55 2.42 -23.10
C ALA A 284 -17.47 1.48 -23.68
N ALA A 285 -16.79 0.71 -22.85
CA ALA A 285 -15.82 -0.29 -23.29
C ALA A 285 -16.48 -1.44 -24.09
N ALA A 286 -17.68 -1.90 -23.67
CA ALA A 286 -18.43 -2.94 -24.38
C ALA A 286 -18.96 -2.43 -25.72
N ASP A 287 -19.39 -1.18 -25.78
CA ASP A 287 -19.82 -0.56 -27.04
C ASP A 287 -18.66 -0.47 -28.03
N LEU A 288 -17.47 -0.07 -27.57
CA LEU A 288 -16.22 -0.09 -28.34
C LEU A 288 -15.81 -1.49 -28.83
N ALA A 289 -16.03 -2.51 -28.00
CA ALA A 289 -15.73 -3.91 -28.35
C ALA A 289 -16.75 -4.51 -29.33
N GLY A 290 -17.79 -3.75 -29.71
CA GLY A 290 -18.83 -4.22 -30.64
C GLY A 290 -19.88 -5.16 -29.98
N ALA A 291 -20.01 -5.15 -28.68
CA ALA A 291 -20.95 -5.98 -27.93
C ALA A 291 -22.41 -5.83 -28.42
N PRO A 292 -22.92 -4.62 -28.72
CA PRO A 292 -24.27 -4.46 -29.26
C PRO A 292 -24.49 -5.19 -30.59
N VAL A 293 -23.51 -5.12 -31.50
CA VAL A 293 -23.58 -5.77 -32.82
C VAL A 293 -23.61 -7.30 -32.66
N ILE A 294 -22.78 -7.83 -31.77
CA ILE A 294 -22.75 -9.27 -31.47
C ILE A 294 -24.09 -9.72 -30.86
N ALA A 295 -24.60 -8.99 -29.88
CA ALA A 295 -25.85 -9.32 -29.21
C ALA A 295 -27.06 -9.26 -30.17
N GLU A 296 -27.08 -8.29 -31.10
CA GLU A 296 -28.09 -8.17 -32.15
C GLU A 296 -28.00 -9.32 -33.17
N ALA A 297 -26.76 -9.70 -33.58
CA ALA A 297 -26.56 -10.84 -34.47
C ALA A 297 -27.05 -12.16 -33.83
N VAL A 298 -26.80 -12.36 -32.52
CA VAL A 298 -27.28 -13.53 -31.76
C VAL A 298 -28.80 -13.53 -31.67
N ALA A 299 -29.42 -12.39 -31.41
CA ALA A 299 -30.87 -12.26 -31.37
C ALA A 299 -31.49 -12.55 -32.75
N GLY A 300 -30.90 -12.01 -33.83
CA GLY A 300 -31.31 -12.24 -35.20
C GLY A 300 -31.22 -13.72 -35.63
N SER A 301 -30.09 -14.36 -35.32
CA SER A 301 -29.88 -15.80 -35.57
C SER A 301 -30.88 -16.67 -34.78
N THR A 302 -31.11 -16.36 -33.50
CA THR A 302 -32.11 -17.04 -32.66
C THR A 302 -33.53 -16.96 -33.27
N MET A 303 -33.93 -15.77 -33.73
CA MET A 303 -35.24 -15.60 -34.38
C MET A 303 -35.34 -16.41 -35.68
N ARG A 304 -34.27 -16.46 -36.47
CA ARG A 304 -34.25 -17.27 -37.71
C ARG A 304 -34.32 -18.76 -37.41
N ALA A 305 -33.50 -19.24 -36.51
CA ALA A 305 -33.51 -20.65 -36.11
C ALA A 305 -34.89 -21.09 -35.62
N GLY A 306 -35.55 -20.26 -34.79
CA GLY A 306 -36.89 -20.52 -34.31
C GLY A 306 -37.95 -20.51 -35.41
N ARG A 307 -37.84 -19.60 -36.40
CA ARG A 307 -38.74 -19.57 -37.56
C ARG A 307 -38.51 -20.76 -38.51
N ARG A 308 -37.29 -21.24 -38.65
CA ARG A 308 -36.99 -22.44 -39.44
C ARG A 308 -37.65 -23.70 -38.89
N VAL A 309 -37.79 -23.79 -37.56
CA VAL A 309 -38.34 -24.96 -36.88
C VAL A 309 -39.85 -24.85 -36.70
N GLY A 310 -40.37 -23.72 -36.19
CA GLY A 310 -41.77 -23.52 -35.82
C GLY A 310 -42.49 -22.47 -36.67
N GLY A 311 -41.97 -22.08 -37.82
CA GLY A 311 -42.63 -21.18 -38.76
C GLY A 311 -43.72 -21.86 -39.55
N TRP A 312 -44.72 -21.09 -40.09
CA TRP A 312 -45.80 -21.62 -40.88
C TRP A 312 -45.28 -22.34 -42.12
N LEU A 313 -45.63 -23.61 -42.28
CA LEU A 313 -45.02 -24.52 -43.25
C LEU A 313 -45.00 -23.96 -44.69
N PRO A 314 -46.07 -23.36 -45.22
CA PRO A 314 -46.09 -22.83 -46.57
C PRO A 314 -45.09 -21.67 -46.80
N LEU A 315 -44.73 -20.92 -45.75
CA LEU A 315 -43.77 -19.80 -45.85
C LEU A 315 -42.39 -20.14 -45.32
N ARG A 316 -42.19 -21.36 -44.82
CA ARG A 316 -40.97 -21.80 -44.14
C ARG A 316 -39.75 -21.83 -45.09
N TRP A 317 -39.93 -22.08 -46.37
CA TRP A 317 -38.89 -22.06 -47.39
C TRP A 317 -38.27 -20.67 -47.57
N MET A 318 -39.07 -19.60 -47.37
CA MET A 318 -38.56 -18.22 -47.47
C MET A 318 -37.48 -17.91 -46.42
N THR A 319 -37.46 -18.63 -45.27
CA THR A 319 -36.44 -18.45 -44.24
C THR A 319 -35.06 -18.98 -44.65
N ARG A 320 -34.97 -19.73 -45.77
CA ARG A 320 -33.71 -20.26 -46.32
C ARG A 320 -33.02 -19.25 -47.23
N LEU A 321 -33.74 -18.22 -47.75
CA LEU A 321 -33.25 -17.25 -48.69
C LEU A 321 -32.34 -16.15 -48.12
N GLY A 322 -32.22 -16.01 -46.80
CA GLY A 322 -31.40 -14.98 -46.19
C GLY A 322 -30.15 -15.54 -45.52
N ALA A 323 -29.03 -14.83 -45.58
CA ALA A 323 -27.78 -15.17 -44.87
C ALA A 323 -27.97 -15.05 -43.34
N ASP A 324 -27.39 -15.94 -42.57
CA ASP A 324 -27.42 -15.87 -41.08
C ASP A 324 -26.55 -14.70 -40.61
N PRO A 325 -27.00 -13.81 -39.69
CA PRO A 325 -26.18 -12.72 -39.17
C PRO A 325 -24.92 -13.21 -38.48
N LEU A 326 -24.92 -14.39 -37.85
CA LEU A 326 -23.73 -14.96 -37.20
C LEU A 326 -22.66 -15.41 -38.21
N ARG A 327 -23.08 -15.90 -39.38
CA ARG A 327 -22.13 -16.25 -40.47
C ARG A 327 -21.40 -15.03 -41.03
N ARG A 328 -21.98 -13.84 -41.00
CA ARG A 328 -21.31 -12.60 -41.40
C ARG A 328 -20.21 -12.18 -40.45
N LEU A 329 -20.29 -12.60 -39.19
CA LEU A 329 -19.30 -12.31 -38.15
C LEU A 329 -18.36 -13.49 -37.88
N HIS A 330 -18.47 -14.59 -38.63
CA HIS A 330 -17.71 -15.84 -38.45
C HIS A 330 -17.84 -16.40 -37.01
N LEU A 331 -19.03 -16.29 -36.42
CA LEU A 331 -19.33 -16.70 -35.04
C LEU A 331 -20.17 -17.99 -35.00
N ASP A 332 -20.45 -18.65 -36.15
CA ASP A 332 -21.15 -19.91 -36.22
C ASP A 332 -20.24 -21.13 -35.96
N ASP A 333 -20.85 -22.25 -35.53
CA ASP A 333 -20.12 -23.48 -35.19
C ASP A 333 -19.40 -24.11 -36.38
N GLU A 334 -19.89 -23.92 -37.63
CA GLU A 334 -19.24 -24.41 -38.84
C GLU A 334 -17.94 -23.66 -39.12
N SER A 335 -17.91 -22.33 -38.94
CA SER A 335 -16.72 -21.50 -39.12
C SER A 335 -15.64 -21.78 -38.08
N ARG A 336 -16.03 -22.22 -36.89
CA ARG A 336 -15.10 -22.62 -35.80
C ARG A 336 -14.50 -23.99 -36.01
N SER A 337 -15.24 -24.93 -36.56
CA SER A 337 -14.73 -26.30 -36.82
C SER A 337 -13.74 -26.37 -38.00
N GLU A 338 -13.77 -25.42 -38.91
CA GLU A 338 -12.84 -25.32 -40.04
C GLU A 338 -11.50 -24.64 -39.69
N GLY A 339 -11.30 -24.21 -38.44
CA GLY A 339 -9.98 -23.90 -37.86
C GLY A 339 -9.28 -22.63 -38.33
N ALA A 340 -9.96 -21.73 -39.05
CA ALA A 340 -9.23 -20.73 -39.80
C ALA A 340 -9.64 -19.25 -39.68
N THR A 341 -10.70 -18.89 -38.94
CA THR A 341 -11.10 -17.47 -38.99
C THR A 341 -11.30 -16.87 -37.60
N THR A 342 -10.46 -15.89 -37.29
CA THR A 342 -10.72 -14.94 -36.20
C THR A 342 -12.07 -14.26 -36.44
N PRO A 343 -12.91 -14.10 -35.38
CA PRO A 343 -14.18 -13.40 -35.51
C PRO A 343 -13.98 -12.02 -36.16
N THR A 344 -14.72 -11.74 -37.22
CA THR A 344 -14.71 -10.41 -37.88
C THR A 344 -15.61 -9.49 -37.05
N LEU A 345 -15.01 -8.88 -36.03
CA LEU A 345 -15.68 -7.84 -35.25
C LEU A 345 -15.68 -6.50 -36.03
N PRO A 346 -16.67 -5.62 -35.81
CA PRO A 346 -16.71 -4.33 -36.49
C PRO A 346 -15.43 -3.55 -36.28
N THR A 347 -14.97 -2.88 -37.32
CA THR A 347 -13.80 -1.99 -37.27
C THR A 347 -14.08 -0.84 -36.32
N ARG A 348 -13.14 -0.61 -35.42
CA ARG A 348 -13.20 0.48 -34.44
C ARG A 348 -13.08 1.82 -35.16
N SER A 349 -13.89 2.77 -34.73
CA SER A 349 -13.74 4.15 -35.13
C SER A 349 -12.78 4.87 -34.17
N SER A 350 -11.86 5.67 -34.71
CA SER A 350 -11.01 6.54 -33.87
C SER A 350 -11.79 7.55 -33.03
N SER A 351 -13.00 7.91 -33.48
CA SER A 351 -13.92 8.76 -32.70
C SER A 351 -14.44 8.07 -31.44
N ASP A 352 -14.74 6.78 -31.52
CA ASP A 352 -15.26 6.02 -30.39
C ASP A 352 -14.16 5.76 -29.33
N GLU A 353 -12.94 5.47 -29.81
CA GLU A 353 -11.77 5.37 -28.92
C GLU A 353 -11.50 6.71 -28.19
N ALA A 354 -11.57 7.82 -28.90
CA ALA A 354 -11.42 9.15 -28.31
C ALA A 354 -12.55 9.47 -27.31
N ALA A 355 -13.78 9.06 -27.60
CA ALA A 355 -14.93 9.22 -26.71
C ALA A 355 -14.72 8.46 -25.40
N PHE A 356 -14.22 7.22 -25.46
CA PHE A 356 -13.90 6.41 -24.26
C PHE A 356 -12.79 7.06 -23.43
N VAL A 357 -11.70 7.48 -24.05
CA VAL A 357 -10.59 8.16 -23.37
C VAL A 357 -11.08 9.45 -22.68
N ASN A 358 -11.97 10.20 -23.33
CA ASN A 358 -12.57 11.40 -22.73
C ASN A 358 -13.53 11.06 -21.59
N ALA A 359 -14.25 9.96 -21.66
CA ALA A 359 -15.09 9.48 -20.55
C ALA A 359 -14.23 9.13 -19.33
N VAL A 360 -13.12 8.41 -19.51
CA VAL A 360 -12.16 8.10 -18.42
C VAL A 360 -11.58 9.40 -17.82
N ARG A 361 -11.16 10.34 -18.68
CA ARG A 361 -10.61 11.63 -18.22
C ARG A 361 -11.61 12.40 -17.36
N ARG A 362 -12.86 12.46 -17.79
CA ARG A 362 -13.93 13.16 -17.04
C ARG A 362 -14.19 12.49 -15.70
N GLU A 363 -14.36 11.18 -15.70
CA GLU A 363 -14.66 10.38 -14.51
C GLU A 363 -13.59 10.50 -13.43
N VAL A 364 -12.31 10.37 -13.81
CA VAL A 364 -11.17 10.55 -12.90
C VAL A 364 -11.05 12.00 -12.45
N GLY A 365 -11.26 12.95 -13.37
CA GLY A 365 -11.21 14.38 -13.08
C GLY A 365 -12.25 14.81 -12.03
N GLU A 366 -13.48 14.32 -12.15
CA GLU A 366 -14.57 14.61 -11.20
C GLU A 366 -14.30 14.00 -9.83
N ARG A 367 -13.89 12.72 -9.78
CA ARG A 367 -13.61 12.00 -8.52
C ARG A 367 -12.33 12.48 -7.82
N SER A 368 -11.41 13.12 -8.52
CA SER A 368 -10.17 13.70 -7.97
C SER A 368 -10.28 15.17 -7.54
N GLN A 369 -11.48 15.77 -7.56
CA GLN A 369 -11.68 17.14 -7.12
C GLN A 369 -11.21 17.37 -5.68
N GLY A 370 -10.65 18.54 -5.41
CA GLY A 370 -10.10 18.90 -4.09
C GLY A 370 -8.65 18.44 -3.84
N ARG A 371 -8.03 17.74 -4.77
CA ARG A 371 -6.60 17.40 -4.70
C ARG A 371 -5.71 18.47 -5.35
N PRO A 372 -4.41 18.52 -4.99
CA PRO A 372 -3.43 19.34 -5.68
C PRO A 372 -3.45 19.12 -7.20
N SER A 373 -3.23 20.16 -7.99
CA SER A 373 -3.32 20.08 -9.45
C SER A 373 -2.35 19.06 -10.07
N ALA A 374 -1.13 18.97 -9.53
CA ALA A 374 -0.13 17.99 -9.95
C ALA A 374 -0.60 16.54 -9.69
N TRP A 375 -1.20 16.29 -8.54
CA TRP A 375 -1.72 14.97 -8.18
C TRP A 375 -2.91 14.56 -9.06
N ARG A 376 -3.83 15.51 -9.34
CA ARG A 376 -4.93 15.26 -10.28
C ARG A 376 -4.43 14.94 -11.69
N ALA A 377 -3.46 15.72 -12.17
CA ALA A 377 -2.87 15.48 -13.49
C ALA A 377 -2.27 14.08 -13.59
N ARG A 378 -1.55 13.64 -12.57
CA ARG A 378 -0.94 12.31 -12.52
C ARG A 378 -1.96 11.17 -12.45
N LEU A 379 -3.02 11.32 -11.67
CA LEU A 379 -4.11 10.35 -11.64
C LEU A 379 -4.77 10.21 -13.00
N VAL A 380 -5.04 11.33 -13.67
CA VAL A 380 -5.60 11.34 -15.03
C VAL A 380 -4.64 10.70 -16.02
N GLU A 381 -3.35 11.04 -15.96
CA GLU A 381 -2.32 10.46 -16.84
C GLU A 381 -2.24 8.93 -16.68
N ARG A 382 -2.19 8.43 -15.44
CA ARG A 382 -2.19 7.00 -15.14
C ARG A 382 -3.41 6.27 -15.68
N ALA A 383 -4.59 6.86 -15.48
CA ALA A 383 -5.82 6.30 -16.03
C ALA A 383 -5.84 6.30 -17.57
N LEU A 384 -5.32 7.35 -18.20
CA LEU A 384 -5.26 7.46 -19.67
C LEU A 384 -4.24 6.51 -20.30
N GLU A 385 -3.12 6.23 -19.64
CA GLU A 385 -2.18 5.19 -20.08
C GLU A 385 -2.88 3.84 -20.21
N GLY A 386 -3.64 3.45 -19.19
CA GLY A 386 -4.43 2.23 -19.23
C GLY A 386 -5.58 2.27 -20.22
N ALA A 387 -6.29 3.39 -20.29
CA ALA A 387 -7.46 3.57 -21.15
C ALA A 387 -7.16 3.36 -22.63
N ARG A 388 -5.97 3.74 -23.09
CA ARG A 388 -5.52 3.50 -24.47
C ARG A 388 -5.40 2.02 -24.82
N GLY A 389 -5.15 1.17 -23.84
CA GLY A 389 -5.05 -0.28 -24.00
C GLY A 389 -6.39 -1.01 -23.97
N VAL A 390 -7.42 -0.45 -23.33
CA VAL A 390 -8.73 -1.10 -23.13
C VAL A 390 -9.40 -1.49 -24.45
N PRO A 391 -9.48 -0.64 -25.50
CA PRO A 391 -10.17 -1.01 -26.73
C PRO A 391 -9.60 -2.25 -27.40
N SER A 392 -8.26 -2.39 -27.41
CA SER A 392 -7.59 -3.55 -28.00
C SER A 392 -7.68 -4.79 -27.12
N ALA A 393 -7.63 -4.63 -25.81
CA ALA A 393 -7.75 -5.73 -24.85
C ALA A 393 -9.19 -6.27 -24.81
N ALA A 394 -10.19 -5.41 -24.68
CA ALA A 394 -11.61 -5.78 -24.69
C ALA A 394 -12.00 -6.47 -26.01
N HIS A 395 -11.50 -5.99 -27.14
CA HIS A 395 -11.76 -6.62 -28.42
C HIS A 395 -11.17 -8.05 -28.52
N ARG A 396 -9.93 -8.24 -28.05
CA ARG A 396 -9.31 -9.58 -28.01
C ARG A 396 -10.05 -10.52 -27.08
N GLU A 397 -10.40 -10.03 -25.89
CA GLU A 397 -11.08 -10.83 -24.88
C GLU A 397 -12.48 -11.23 -25.35
N VAL A 398 -13.24 -10.31 -25.94
CA VAL A 398 -14.51 -10.58 -26.58
C VAL A 398 -14.35 -11.59 -27.72
N ALA A 399 -13.36 -11.42 -28.59
CA ALA A 399 -13.10 -12.35 -29.70
C ALA A 399 -12.76 -13.78 -29.22
N ALA A 400 -11.99 -13.90 -28.12
CA ALA A 400 -11.55 -15.18 -27.58
C ALA A 400 -12.69 -15.92 -26.83
N ASN A 401 -13.52 -15.18 -26.09
CA ASN A 401 -14.47 -15.77 -25.13
C ASN A 401 -15.94 -15.70 -25.55
N VAL A 402 -16.28 -15.14 -26.74
CA VAL A 402 -17.65 -15.14 -27.23
C VAL A 402 -18.12 -16.56 -27.51
N GLN A 403 -18.88 -17.12 -26.57
CA GLN A 403 -19.62 -18.38 -26.76
C GLN A 403 -21.05 -18.05 -27.15
N VAL A 404 -21.40 -18.28 -28.41
CA VAL A 404 -22.73 -18.05 -28.95
C VAL A 404 -23.49 -19.37 -28.97
N ALA A 405 -24.51 -19.49 -28.14
CA ALA A 405 -25.42 -20.63 -28.25
C ALA A 405 -26.20 -20.54 -29.57
N THR A 406 -25.80 -21.34 -30.55
CA THR A 406 -26.47 -21.52 -31.83
C THR A 406 -27.62 -22.51 -31.66
N GLY A 407 -28.76 -22.24 -32.27
CA GLY A 407 -29.85 -23.18 -32.31
C GLY A 407 -31.23 -22.63 -31.93
N ALA A 408 -32.27 -23.37 -32.39
CA ALA A 408 -33.67 -23.00 -32.16
C ALA A 408 -34.04 -23.13 -30.68
N PRO A 409 -34.81 -22.19 -30.12
CA PRO A 409 -35.35 -22.31 -28.77
C PRO A 409 -36.17 -23.61 -28.59
N SER A 410 -36.07 -24.23 -27.41
CA SER A 410 -36.79 -25.48 -27.10
C SER A 410 -38.29 -25.37 -27.33
N MET A 411 -38.89 -24.25 -26.97
CA MET A 411 -40.31 -23.94 -27.23
C MET A 411 -40.63 -23.96 -28.73
N SER A 412 -39.70 -23.43 -29.57
CA SER A 412 -39.93 -23.46 -31.04
C SER A 412 -39.86 -24.88 -31.62
N ARG A 413 -39.05 -25.77 -31.03
CA ARG A 413 -38.99 -27.18 -31.43
C ARG A 413 -40.28 -27.91 -31.05
N PHE A 414 -40.79 -27.67 -29.83
CA PHE A 414 -42.06 -28.22 -29.38
C PHE A 414 -43.22 -27.75 -30.25
N LEU A 415 -43.38 -26.41 -30.42
CA LEU A 415 -44.42 -25.84 -31.25
C LEU A 415 -44.34 -26.31 -32.72
N GLY A 416 -43.12 -26.48 -33.25
CA GLY A 416 -42.89 -27.01 -34.60
C GLY A 416 -43.37 -28.45 -34.76
N GLY A 417 -43.18 -29.30 -33.73
CA GLY A 417 -43.67 -30.66 -33.69
C GLY A 417 -45.23 -30.72 -33.69
N VAL A 418 -45.85 -29.92 -32.81
CA VAL A 418 -47.33 -29.80 -32.75
C VAL A 418 -47.89 -29.27 -34.07
N GLN A 419 -47.23 -28.29 -34.69
CA GLN A 419 -47.65 -27.73 -35.96
C GLN A 419 -47.54 -28.75 -37.11
N LEU A 420 -46.47 -29.57 -37.10
CA LEU A 420 -46.34 -30.66 -38.09
C LEU A 420 -47.51 -31.65 -37.96
N LEU A 421 -47.87 -32.04 -36.74
CA LEU A 421 -49.04 -32.90 -36.48
C LEU A 421 -50.35 -32.27 -37.02
N ALA A 422 -50.55 -30.96 -36.76
CA ALA A 422 -51.70 -30.24 -37.26
C ALA A 422 -51.76 -30.19 -38.81
N TRP A 423 -50.61 -30.09 -39.45
CA TRP A 423 -50.45 -30.16 -40.92
C TRP A 423 -50.76 -31.58 -41.46
N VAL A 424 -50.34 -32.64 -40.75
CA VAL A 424 -50.69 -34.01 -41.13
C VAL A 424 -52.24 -34.20 -41.09
N VAL A 425 -52.88 -33.69 -40.01
CA VAL A 425 -54.35 -33.72 -39.91
C VAL A 425 -55.00 -32.92 -41.04
N CYS A 426 -54.45 -31.76 -41.40
CA CYS A 426 -54.96 -30.98 -42.54
C CYS A 426 -54.86 -31.75 -43.87
N LEU A 427 -53.68 -32.41 -44.10
CA LEU A 427 -53.52 -33.21 -45.33
C LEU A 427 -54.45 -34.41 -45.39
N VAL A 428 -54.70 -35.09 -44.27
CA VAL A 428 -55.64 -36.17 -44.18
C VAL A 428 -57.08 -35.66 -44.52
N GLY A 429 -57.42 -34.49 -43.97
CA GLY A 429 -58.70 -33.85 -44.30
C GLY A 429 -58.83 -33.47 -45.78
N ALA A 430 -57.76 -32.91 -46.35
CA ALA A 430 -57.75 -32.58 -47.79
C ALA A 430 -57.78 -33.81 -48.68
N ALA A 431 -57.09 -34.88 -48.36
CA ALA A 431 -57.15 -36.17 -49.04
C ALA A 431 -58.56 -36.79 -48.98
N TRP A 432 -59.21 -36.68 -47.79
CA TRP A 432 -60.56 -37.15 -47.62
C TRP A 432 -61.53 -36.33 -48.53
N ILE A 433 -61.41 -35.00 -48.58
CA ILE A 433 -62.19 -34.17 -49.52
C ILE A 433 -61.97 -34.63 -50.96
N GLY A 434 -60.69 -34.84 -51.35
CA GLY A 434 -60.35 -35.33 -52.68
C GLY A 434 -60.98 -36.70 -53.01
N LEU A 435 -60.99 -37.66 -52.03
CA LEU A 435 -61.54 -38.96 -52.18
C LEU A 435 -63.05 -38.91 -52.35
N VAL A 436 -63.74 -38.06 -51.59
CA VAL A 436 -65.19 -37.85 -51.69
C VAL A 436 -65.59 -37.27 -53.04
N HIS A 437 -64.81 -36.32 -53.57
CA HIS A 437 -65.08 -35.75 -54.91
C HIS A 437 -64.82 -36.75 -56.03
N LEU A 438 -63.72 -37.54 -55.87
CA LEU A 438 -63.46 -38.62 -56.84
C LEU A 438 -64.51 -39.71 -56.82
N GLY A 439 -65.06 -40.13 -55.65
CA GLY A 439 -66.12 -41.06 -55.50
C GLY A 439 -67.42 -40.58 -56.21
N ARG A 440 -67.78 -39.33 -56.03
CA ARG A 440 -68.92 -38.71 -56.76
C ARG A 440 -68.72 -38.69 -58.27
N ALA A 441 -67.48 -38.51 -58.76
CA ALA A 441 -67.20 -38.57 -60.17
C ALA A 441 -67.37 -39.98 -60.77
N VAL A 442 -67.25 -41.03 -59.92
CA VAL A 442 -67.46 -42.44 -60.31
C VAL A 442 -68.83 -42.95 -59.90
N LEU A 443 -69.78 -42.04 -59.56
CA LEU A 443 -71.22 -42.36 -59.16
C LEU A 443 -71.33 -43.17 -57.85
N ILE A 444 -70.33 -43.07 -56.94
CA ILE A 444 -70.45 -43.67 -55.59
C ILE A 444 -70.73 -42.53 -54.62
N ASP A 445 -71.92 -42.49 -54.05
CA ASP A 445 -72.30 -41.53 -52.99
C ASP A 445 -71.90 -42.10 -51.61
N TRP A 446 -70.89 -41.44 -50.98
CA TRP A 446 -70.50 -41.78 -49.61
C TRP A 446 -71.19 -40.84 -48.61
N ASP A 447 -71.79 -41.40 -47.59
CA ASP A 447 -72.38 -40.62 -46.53
C ASP A 447 -71.27 -40.00 -45.67
N VAL A 448 -71.14 -38.68 -45.79
CA VAL A 448 -70.10 -37.95 -45.12
C VAL A 448 -70.66 -37.37 -43.81
N PRO A 449 -70.09 -37.72 -42.66
CA PRO A 449 -70.57 -37.15 -41.40
C PRO A 449 -70.46 -35.61 -41.46
N ALA A 450 -71.51 -34.90 -41.01
CA ALA A 450 -71.53 -33.43 -40.98
C ALA A 450 -71.49 -32.91 -39.54
N LEU A 451 -70.74 -31.90 -39.28
CA LEU A 451 -70.69 -31.11 -38.03
C LEU A 451 -71.59 -29.87 -38.25
N GLY A 452 -72.86 -29.97 -38.01
CA GLY A 452 -73.81 -28.93 -38.32
C GLY A 452 -73.95 -28.66 -39.84
N PRO A 453 -73.86 -27.43 -40.34
CA PRO A 453 -73.98 -27.11 -41.76
C PRO A 453 -72.71 -27.43 -42.60
N VAL A 454 -71.56 -27.87 -41.94
CA VAL A 454 -70.30 -28.09 -42.63
C VAL A 454 -69.94 -29.58 -42.63
N PRO A 455 -69.48 -30.13 -43.78
CA PRO A 455 -68.96 -31.51 -43.86
C PRO A 455 -67.73 -31.67 -42.99
N ALA A 456 -67.63 -32.79 -42.25
CA ALA A 456 -66.52 -33.04 -41.31
C ALA A 456 -65.12 -32.89 -41.93
N PRO A 457 -64.81 -33.36 -43.15
CA PRO A 457 -63.49 -33.18 -43.74
C PRO A 457 -63.18 -31.70 -44.03
N THR A 458 -64.19 -30.90 -44.43
CA THR A 458 -64.01 -29.44 -44.65
C THR A 458 -63.75 -28.71 -43.33
N ALA A 459 -64.50 -29.06 -42.29
CA ALA A 459 -64.32 -28.56 -40.94
C ALA A 459 -62.90 -28.91 -40.41
N LEU A 460 -62.46 -30.14 -40.63
CA LEU A 460 -61.11 -30.60 -40.24
C LEU A 460 -59.99 -29.79 -40.87
N VAL A 461 -60.04 -29.51 -42.17
CA VAL A 461 -59.11 -28.69 -42.89
C VAL A 461 -59.14 -27.24 -42.37
N GLY A 462 -60.35 -26.66 -42.24
CA GLY A 462 -60.49 -25.28 -41.77
C GLY A 462 -59.89 -25.06 -40.35
N VAL A 463 -60.31 -25.93 -39.43
CA VAL A 463 -59.78 -25.86 -38.04
C VAL A 463 -58.26 -26.06 -38.00
N SER A 464 -57.73 -27.07 -38.75
CA SER A 464 -56.31 -27.32 -38.79
C SER A 464 -55.52 -26.12 -39.36
N LEU A 465 -56.03 -25.45 -40.37
CA LEU A 465 -55.38 -24.23 -40.91
C LEU A 465 -55.35 -23.09 -39.88
N VAL A 466 -56.48 -22.87 -39.18
CA VAL A 466 -56.54 -21.86 -38.10
C VAL A 466 -55.57 -22.20 -36.98
N VAL A 467 -55.50 -23.45 -36.52
CA VAL A 467 -54.62 -23.91 -35.48
C VAL A 467 -53.14 -23.73 -35.89
N THR A 468 -52.79 -24.10 -37.14
CA THR A 468 -51.41 -23.94 -37.62
C THR A 468 -51.00 -22.47 -37.72
N ALA A 469 -51.93 -21.57 -38.10
CA ALA A 469 -51.68 -20.13 -38.15
C ALA A 469 -51.51 -19.55 -36.71
N LEU A 470 -52.38 -19.96 -35.78
CA LEU A 470 -52.23 -19.55 -34.38
C LEU A 470 -50.92 -20.04 -33.76
N LEU A 471 -50.57 -21.33 -33.97
CA LEU A 471 -49.27 -21.87 -33.50
C LEU A 471 -48.07 -21.12 -34.09
N ALA A 472 -48.13 -20.74 -35.35
CA ALA A 472 -47.08 -19.92 -35.98
C ALA A 472 -46.99 -18.51 -35.36
N GLY A 473 -48.14 -17.92 -35.00
CA GLY A 473 -48.22 -16.66 -34.26
C GLY A 473 -47.58 -16.76 -32.87
N VAL A 474 -47.98 -17.79 -32.10
CA VAL A 474 -47.41 -18.08 -30.78
C VAL A 474 -45.87 -18.31 -30.86
N ASN A 475 -45.43 -19.10 -31.86
CA ASN A 475 -43.99 -19.32 -32.07
C ASN A 475 -43.25 -18.02 -32.39
N ARG A 476 -43.88 -17.10 -33.15
CA ARG A 476 -43.25 -15.79 -33.46
C ARG A 476 -43.02 -14.96 -32.20
N VAL A 477 -43.98 -14.97 -31.29
CA VAL A 477 -43.87 -14.30 -29.98
C VAL A 477 -42.82 -14.98 -29.10
N ALA A 478 -42.83 -16.30 -29.01
CA ALA A 478 -41.85 -17.09 -28.26
C ALA A 478 -40.43 -16.86 -28.76
N CYS A 479 -40.21 -16.79 -30.08
CA CYS A 479 -38.93 -16.48 -30.69
C CYS A 479 -38.42 -15.07 -30.33
N ARG A 480 -39.32 -14.06 -30.33
CA ARG A 480 -38.97 -12.70 -29.91
C ARG A 480 -38.55 -12.66 -28.44
N TRP A 481 -39.25 -13.34 -27.58
CA TRP A 481 -38.91 -13.46 -26.17
C TRP A 481 -37.59 -14.16 -25.94
N ALA A 482 -37.34 -15.26 -26.63
CA ALA A 482 -36.08 -15.99 -26.55
C ALA A 482 -34.89 -15.16 -27.05
N ALA A 483 -35.07 -14.46 -28.19
CA ALA A 483 -34.10 -13.57 -28.74
C ALA A 483 -33.75 -12.42 -27.79
N GLY A 484 -34.76 -11.79 -27.18
CA GLY A 484 -34.52 -10.73 -26.19
C GLY A 484 -33.83 -11.22 -24.91
N ARG A 485 -34.12 -12.44 -24.46
CA ARG A 485 -33.39 -13.04 -23.33
C ARG A 485 -31.91 -13.31 -23.67
N ARG A 486 -31.63 -13.89 -24.85
CA ARG A 486 -30.29 -14.18 -25.31
C ARG A 486 -29.50 -12.88 -25.56
N HIS A 487 -30.12 -11.87 -26.17
CA HIS A 487 -29.48 -10.54 -26.32
C HIS A 487 -29.02 -9.98 -24.96
N ARG A 488 -29.91 -9.99 -23.97
CA ARG A 488 -29.58 -9.48 -22.62
C ARG A 488 -28.53 -10.33 -21.92
N ALA A 489 -28.50 -11.64 -22.10
CA ALA A 489 -27.49 -12.52 -21.53
C ALA A 489 -26.11 -12.21 -22.14
N VAL A 490 -26.03 -12.21 -23.48
CA VAL A 490 -24.77 -11.90 -24.18
C VAL A 490 -24.25 -10.51 -23.83
N MET A 491 -25.12 -9.49 -23.80
CA MET A 491 -24.72 -8.15 -23.37
C MET A 491 -24.17 -8.11 -21.94
N ARG A 492 -24.76 -8.89 -21.03
CA ARG A 492 -24.28 -8.98 -19.66
C ARG A 492 -22.90 -9.63 -19.58
N ASP A 493 -22.70 -10.75 -20.27
CA ASP A 493 -21.47 -11.51 -20.26
C ASP A 493 -20.32 -10.69 -20.91
N LEU A 494 -20.59 -10.04 -22.04
CA LEU A 494 -19.62 -9.17 -22.71
C LEU A 494 -19.28 -7.93 -21.89
N ARG A 495 -20.25 -7.33 -21.20
CA ARG A 495 -19.98 -6.23 -20.26
C ARG A 495 -19.14 -6.69 -19.07
N GLY A 496 -19.35 -7.93 -18.60
CA GLY A 496 -18.51 -8.54 -17.55
C GLY A 496 -17.04 -8.61 -17.99
N LEU A 497 -16.77 -9.17 -19.16
CA LEU A 497 -15.40 -9.25 -19.72
C LEU A 497 -14.76 -7.85 -19.88
N CYS A 498 -15.53 -6.90 -20.43
CA CYS A 498 -15.03 -5.52 -20.57
C CYS A 498 -14.80 -4.83 -19.22
N ARG A 499 -15.64 -5.13 -18.22
CA ARG A 499 -15.45 -4.61 -16.86
C ARG A 499 -14.15 -5.09 -16.24
N ASP A 500 -13.83 -6.37 -16.38
CA ASP A 500 -12.61 -6.96 -15.84
C ASP A 500 -11.36 -6.34 -16.49
N GLU A 501 -11.42 -6.07 -17.80
CA GLU A 501 -10.34 -5.36 -18.51
C GLU A 501 -10.20 -3.90 -18.08
N VAL A 502 -11.29 -3.18 -17.87
CA VAL A 502 -11.28 -1.81 -17.33
C VAL A 502 -10.72 -1.80 -15.90
N GLU A 503 -11.15 -2.74 -15.06
CA GLU A 503 -10.62 -2.88 -13.70
C GLU A 503 -9.11 -3.10 -13.74
N ARG A 504 -8.62 -4.02 -14.58
CA ARG A 504 -7.20 -4.37 -14.66
C ARG A 504 -6.33 -3.25 -15.22
N LEU A 505 -6.77 -2.59 -16.30
CA LEU A 505 -5.96 -1.63 -17.03
C LEU A 505 -6.10 -0.19 -16.55
N VAL A 506 -7.26 0.19 -16.01
CA VAL A 506 -7.55 1.58 -15.61
C VAL A 506 -7.67 1.71 -14.10
N VAL A 507 -8.54 0.92 -13.46
CA VAL A 507 -8.90 1.13 -12.05
C VAL A 507 -7.81 0.64 -11.12
N ALA A 508 -7.20 -0.52 -11.36
CA ALA A 508 -6.15 -1.05 -10.49
C ALA A 508 -4.89 -0.17 -10.47
N PRO A 509 -4.33 0.31 -11.60
CA PRO A 509 -3.23 1.25 -11.60
C PRO A 509 -3.58 2.61 -10.96
N LEU A 510 -4.82 3.08 -11.18
CA LEU A 510 -5.33 4.30 -10.55
C LEU A 510 -5.37 4.15 -9.02
N ARG A 511 -5.83 3.01 -8.52
CA ARG A 511 -5.90 2.70 -7.08
C ARG A 511 -4.51 2.68 -6.42
N VAL A 512 -3.50 2.16 -7.13
CA VAL A 512 -2.11 2.18 -6.64
C VAL A 512 -1.62 3.62 -6.47
N GLU A 513 -1.85 4.48 -7.46
CA GLU A 513 -1.46 5.88 -7.40
C GLU A 513 -2.27 6.65 -6.34
N ASP A 514 -3.57 6.39 -6.25
CA ASP A 514 -4.43 6.97 -5.22
C ASP A 514 -3.95 6.63 -3.80
N ASN A 515 -3.66 5.36 -3.54
CA ASN A 515 -3.14 4.90 -2.25
C ASN A 515 -1.81 5.59 -1.91
N ARG A 516 -0.91 5.77 -2.88
CA ARG A 516 0.34 6.51 -2.70
C ARG A 516 0.07 7.94 -2.21
N GLN A 517 -0.83 8.67 -2.88
CA GLN A 517 -1.17 10.05 -2.52
C GLN A 517 -1.85 10.14 -1.14
N VAL A 518 -2.74 9.20 -0.82
CA VAL A 518 -3.40 9.11 0.49
C VAL A 518 -2.39 8.82 1.60
N LEU A 519 -1.43 7.93 1.36
CA LEU A 519 -0.35 7.66 2.29
C LEU A 519 0.46 8.93 2.58
N ILE A 520 0.96 9.62 1.57
CA ILE A 520 1.71 10.87 1.73
C ILE A 520 0.89 11.89 2.53
N ALA A 521 -0.37 12.11 2.18
CA ALA A 521 -1.24 13.06 2.88
C ALA A 521 -1.48 12.67 4.35
N SER A 522 -1.67 11.38 4.62
CA SER A 522 -1.91 10.87 5.98
C SER A 522 -0.66 11.01 6.87
N PHE A 523 0.52 10.80 6.29
CA PHE A 523 1.80 11.00 6.97
C PHE A 523 2.01 12.47 7.32
N ILE A 524 1.87 13.37 6.34
CA ILE A 524 2.00 14.82 6.57
C ILE A 524 1.00 15.30 7.63
N ALA A 525 -0.21 14.76 7.66
CA ALA A 525 -1.22 15.11 8.67
C ALA A 525 -0.82 14.63 10.09
N ARG A 526 -0.12 13.49 10.22
CA ARG A 526 0.39 12.97 11.50
C ARG A 526 1.60 13.76 12.01
N LEU A 527 2.47 14.22 11.11
CA LEU A 527 3.65 15.03 11.42
C LEU A 527 3.31 16.49 11.79
N ARG A 528 2.04 16.87 11.87
CA ARG A 528 1.61 18.12 12.52
C ARG A 528 1.93 18.03 14.01
N LEU A 529 3.22 18.06 14.30
CA LEU A 529 3.83 18.19 15.63
C LEU A 529 3.73 19.61 16.15
#